data_37b2e52cd74774f01e00c0a4a92b4e11
#
_entry.id   37b2e52cd74774f01e00c0a4a92b4e11
#
_cell.length_a   1.000
_cell.length_b   1.000
_cell.length_c   1.000
_cell.angle_alpha   90.00
_cell.angle_beta   90.00
_cell.angle_gamma   90.00
#
_symmetry.space_group_name_H-M   'P 1'
#
loop_
_entity.id
_entity.type
_entity.pdbx_description
1 polymer ?
#
loop_
_entity_poly.entity_id
_entity_poly.type
_entity_poly.pdbx_seq_one_letter_code
_entity_poly.pdbx_strand_id
1 'polypeptide(L)'
;MMTITPKAVSRFLSALWVQLCLIAPAMAQTPLVLPDPIIEQFSETQAFGQYNMPLDIWKNAALKTRTVTGELHKSAWKLPQSLLEINQFAAPILSQLQNMGFNALLDCQSAQCGGFDFRFATEVIDPPFMYVDTTRYRFIALQKDEQIKTLLFSKSGNELFLQIIEAGGRTLIDTTNLPSAQTKTEMPPKDVDTALRQKGFAILNGLAFDSGSEALGRGPFESLISLAEFLQTEKEVNIILVGHTDNKGSFEMNLALSKRRAQAVADYLADEFGIDPTRIIVQGVAYLSPVASNDSEAGQRQNKRVEVVLQR
;
A
#
# COMPACT_ATOMS: atom_id res chain seq x y z
N MET A 1 -71.68 54.62 47.40
CA MET A 1 -71.81 53.18 47.13
C MET A 1 -70.70 52.78 46.17
N MET A 2 -69.67 52.16 46.67
CA MET A 2 -68.41 51.92 45.95
C MET A 2 -68.28 50.39 45.84
N THR A 3 -68.39 49.84 44.67
CA THR A 3 -68.25 48.43 44.38
C THR A 3 -66.79 48.12 44.03
N ILE A 4 -66.20 47.26 44.80
CA ILE A 4 -64.81 46.79 44.60
C ILE A 4 -64.86 45.48 43.87
N THR A 5 -64.24 45.39 42.69
CA THR A 5 -64.05 44.12 41.92
C THR A 5 -62.74 43.49 42.30
N PRO A 6 -62.64 42.14 42.50
CA PRO A 6 -61.42 41.47 42.81
C PRO A 6 -60.59 41.17 41.54
N LYS A 7 -59.27 41.43 41.63
CA LYS A 7 -58.27 41.08 40.62
C LYS A 7 -58.01 39.57 40.62
N ALA A 8 -58.16 38.93 39.46
CA ALA A 8 -57.74 37.54 39.22
C ALA A 8 -56.19 37.46 39.16
N VAL A 9 -55.62 36.63 40.02
CA VAL A 9 -54.20 36.29 39.97
C VAL A 9 -53.99 35.09 39.07
N SER A 10 -53.42 35.33 37.89
CA SER A 10 -53.02 34.29 36.97
C SER A 10 -51.70 33.64 37.45
N ARG A 11 -51.77 32.37 37.83
CA ARG A 11 -50.59 31.55 38.13
C ARG A 11 -50.05 30.96 36.83
N PHE A 12 -48.91 31.48 36.34
CA PHE A 12 -48.12 30.82 35.28
C PHE A 12 -47.42 29.61 35.87
N LEU A 13 -47.88 28.40 35.49
CA LEU A 13 -47.14 27.15 35.70
C LEU A 13 -46.10 27.03 34.57
N SER A 14 -44.83 27.33 34.90
CA SER A 14 -43.70 27.05 34.04
C SER A 14 -43.47 25.52 34.01
N ALA A 15 -43.87 24.84 32.97
CA ALA A 15 -43.51 23.44 32.74
C ALA A 15 -42.05 23.35 32.32
N LEU A 16 -41.19 22.90 33.22
CA LEU A 16 -39.75 22.63 32.98
C LEU A 16 -39.66 21.31 32.21
N TRP A 17 -39.48 21.38 30.87
CA TRP A 17 -39.17 20.20 30.06
C TRP A 17 -37.72 19.80 30.30
N VAL A 18 -37.51 18.76 31.12
CA VAL A 18 -36.21 18.12 31.26
C VAL A 18 -36.03 17.24 29.98
N GLN A 19 -35.26 17.73 29.02
CA GLN A 19 -34.77 16.92 27.91
C GLN A 19 -33.79 15.89 28.44
N LEU A 20 -34.25 14.64 28.58
CA LEU A 20 -33.41 13.48 28.86
C LEU A 20 -32.61 13.18 27.60
N CYS A 21 -31.38 13.71 27.49
CA CYS A 21 -30.42 13.27 26.48
C CYS A 21 -30.08 11.80 26.74
N LEU A 22 -30.70 10.90 25.96
CA LEU A 22 -30.29 9.51 25.84
C LEU A 22 -28.90 9.50 25.20
N ILE A 23 -27.84 9.45 26.04
CA ILE A 23 -26.49 9.16 25.60
C ILE A 23 -26.52 7.67 25.22
N ALA A 24 -26.67 7.37 23.92
CA ALA A 24 -26.46 6.01 23.44
C ALA A 24 -25.00 5.62 23.78
N PRO A 25 -24.78 4.45 24.42
CA PRO A 25 -23.42 4.01 24.67
C PRO A 25 -22.71 3.87 23.32
N ALA A 26 -21.59 4.55 23.13
CA ALA A 26 -20.70 4.31 22.03
C ALA A 26 -20.29 2.83 22.11
N MET A 27 -20.79 2.00 21.23
CA MET A 27 -20.38 0.60 21.10
C MET A 27 -18.88 0.61 20.82
N ALA A 28 -18.09 0.25 21.82
CA ALA A 28 -16.65 0.04 21.66
C ALA A 28 -16.46 -1.03 20.58
N GLN A 29 -15.84 -0.62 19.45
CA GLN A 29 -15.54 -1.56 18.38
C GLN A 29 -14.49 -2.56 18.91
N THR A 30 -14.83 -3.84 18.91
CA THR A 30 -13.88 -4.88 19.25
C THR A 30 -12.74 -4.87 18.20
N PRO A 31 -11.48 -4.72 18.60
CA PRO A 31 -10.38 -4.71 17.65
C PRO A 31 -10.22 -6.08 16.97
N LEU A 32 -9.76 -6.06 15.72
CA LEU A 32 -9.42 -7.27 14.99
C LEU A 32 -8.07 -7.80 15.48
N VAL A 33 -8.07 -9.03 15.97
CA VAL A 33 -6.85 -9.70 16.44
C VAL A 33 -6.24 -10.50 15.29
N LEU A 34 -5.00 -10.16 14.93
CA LEU A 34 -4.23 -10.88 13.92
C LEU A 34 -3.35 -11.95 14.59
N PRO A 35 -3.05 -13.08 13.91
CA PRO A 35 -2.18 -14.12 14.44
C PRO A 35 -0.74 -13.62 14.69
N ASP A 36 -0.15 -14.01 15.81
CA ASP A 36 1.24 -13.71 16.17
C ASP A 36 2.18 -14.83 15.63
N PRO A 37 3.41 -14.50 15.15
CA PRO A 37 4.04 -13.18 15.02
C PRO A 37 3.76 -12.52 13.65
N ILE A 38 2.78 -11.65 13.57
CA ILE A 38 2.52 -10.88 12.35
C ILE A 38 3.19 -9.51 12.43
N ILE A 39 3.70 -9.02 11.32
CA ILE A 39 4.43 -7.74 11.21
C ILE A 39 3.72 -6.86 10.21
N GLU A 40 3.34 -5.65 10.62
CA GLU A 40 2.84 -4.64 9.69
C GLU A 40 3.97 -4.18 8.77
N GLN A 41 3.73 -4.25 7.46
CA GLN A 41 4.69 -3.86 6.44
C GLN A 41 4.36 -2.49 5.86
N PHE A 42 3.08 -2.15 5.81
CA PHE A 42 2.57 -0.95 5.16
C PHE A 42 1.27 -0.50 5.82
N SER A 43 1.10 0.81 5.98
CA SER A 43 -0.15 1.43 6.42
C SER A 43 -0.28 2.83 5.83
N GLU A 44 -1.38 3.09 5.13
CA GLU A 44 -1.69 4.38 4.51
C GLU A 44 -3.17 4.71 4.71
N THR A 45 -3.46 5.99 5.01
CA THR A 45 -4.82 6.50 5.06
C THR A 45 -4.96 7.68 4.12
N GLN A 46 -5.96 7.60 3.23
CA GLN A 46 -6.34 8.67 2.31
C GLN A 46 -7.71 9.21 2.74
N ALA A 47 -7.80 10.49 3.12
CA ALA A 47 -9.05 11.11 3.57
C ALA A 47 -10.13 11.12 2.48
N PHE A 48 -9.73 11.23 1.21
CA PHE A 48 -10.61 11.18 0.04
C PHE A 48 -9.93 10.33 -1.03
N GLY A 49 -10.23 9.04 -0.99
CA GLY A 49 -9.73 8.07 -1.96
C GLY A 49 -10.85 7.49 -2.80
N GLN A 50 -10.46 6.73 -3.82
CA GLN A 50 -11.34 5.93 -4.66
C GLN A 50 -10.78 4.52 -4.76
N TYR A 51 -11.63 3.52 -4.56
CA TYR A 51 -11.28 2.11 -4.66
C TYR A 51 -12.29 1.37 -5.53
N ASN A 52 -11.82 0.61 -6.50
CA ASN A 52 -12.64 -0.24 -7.36
C ASN A 52 -12.71 -1.65 -6.76
N MET A 53 -13.68 -1.85 -5.85
CA MET A 53 -13.85 -3.11 -5.15
C MET A 53 -14.37 -4.21 -6.08
N PRO A 54 -13.68 -5.34 -6.22
CA PRO A 54 -14.17 -6.50 -6.94
C PRO A 54 -15.48 -7.05 -6.35
N LEU A 55 -16.48 -7.27 -7.21
CA LEU A 55 -17.78 -7.87 -6.85
C LEU A 55 -17.99 -9.26 -7.44
N ASP A 56 -17.14 -9.69 -8.34
CA ASP A 56 -17.24 -10.96 -9.03
C ASP A 56 -15.83 -11.46 -9.39
N ILE A 57 -15.73 -12.71 -9.81
CA ILE A 57 -14.50 -13.29 -10.35
C ILE A 57 -14.19 -12.69 -11.73
N TRP A 58 -12.94 -12.80 -12.18
CA TRP A 58 -12.58 -12.45 -13.55
C TRP A 58 -13.24 -13.42 -14.54
N LYS A 59 -14.04 -12.90 -15.44
CA LYS A 59 -14.71 -13.65 -16.48
C LYS A 59 -15.02 -12.79 -17.70
N ASN A 60 -15.08 -13.39 -18.87
CA ASN A 60 -15.35 -12.68 -20.14
C ASN A 60 -14.38 -11.50 -20.38
N ALA A 61 -13.10 -11.68 -20.04
CA ALA A 61 -12.05 -10.66 -20.14
C ALA A 61 -12.36 -9.35 -19.37
N ALA A 62 -13.13 -9.43 -18.27
CA ALA A 62 -13.48 -8.29 -17.45
C ALA A 62 -13.63 -8.66 -15.97
N LEU A 63 -13.35 -7.69 -15.10
CA LEU A 63 -13.63 -7.75 -13.67
C LEU A 63 -14.79 -6.80 -13.35
N LYS A 64 -15.88 -7.35 -12.80
CA LYS A 64 -16.97 -6.52 -12.30
C LYS A 64 -16.59 -5.89 -10.99
N THR A 65 -16.57 -4.57 -10.93
CA THR A 65 -16.22 -3.80 -9.74
C THR A 65 -17.33 -2.85 -9.32
N ARG A 66 -17.26 -2.38 -8.07
CA ARG A 66 -18.02 -1.23 -7.56
C ARG A 66 -17.03 -0.19 -7.09
N THR A 67 -17.14 1.03 -7.61
CA THR A 67 -16.37 2.15 -7.14
C THR A 67 -16.87 2.60 -5.77
N VAL A 68 -15.96 2.70 -4.81
CA VAL A 68 -16.21 3.22 -3.47
C VAL A 68 -15.33 4.43 -3.27
N THR A 69 -15.93 5.53 -2.78
CA THR A 69 -15.23 6.80 -2.53
C THR A 69 -15.35 7.17 -1.06
N GLY A 70 -14.35 7.88 -0.53
CA GLY A 70 -14.33 8.34 0.86
C GLY A 70 -12.99 8.11 1.52
N GLU A 71 -12.98 8.02 2.84
CA GLU A 71 -11.77 7.64 3.56
C GLU A 71 -11.40 6.20 3.23
N LEU A 72 -10.19 6.02 2.71
CA LEU A 72 -9.60 4.71 2.44
C LEU A 72 -8.42 4.46 3.38
N HIS A 73 -8.40 3.27 3.97
CA HIS A 73 -7.25 2.78 4.69
C HIS A 73 -6.72 1.51 4.03
N LYS A 74 -5.44 1.49 3.73
CA LYS A 74 -4.74 0.35 3.12
C LYS A 74 -3.65 -0.11 4.05
N SER A 75 -3.59 -1.40 4.34
CA SER A 75 -2.54 -1.99 5.16
C SER A 75 -2.08 -3.33 4.59
N ALA A 76 -0.80 -3.63 4.77
CA ALA A 76 -0.22 -4.92 4.42
C ALA A 76 0.54 -5.49 5.62
N TRP A 77 0.40 -6.79 5.82
CA TRP A 77 0.91 -7.55 6.95
C TRP A 77 1.65 -8.78 6.45
N LYS A 78 2.71 -9.16 7.16
CA LYS A 78 3.48 -10.37 6.88
C LYS A 78 3.59 -11.26 8.12
N LEU A 79 3.27 -12.55 7.95
CA LEU A 79 3.54 -13.60 8.93
C LEU A 79 4.77 -14.39 8.43
N PRO A 80 5.96 -14.16 9.01
CA PRO A 80 7.18 -14.80 8.55
C PRO A 80 7.26 -16.26 9.01
N GLN A 81 7.98 -17.09 8.24
CA GLN A 81 8.30 -18.48 8.57
C GLN A 81 7.09 -19.32 9.02
N SER A 82 5.94 -19.13 8.35
CA SER A 82 4.69 -19.82 8.72
C SER A 82 4.53 -21.14 8.00
N LEU A 83 4.19 -22.19 8.75
CA LEU A 83 3.75 -23.48 8.23
C LEU A 83 2.25 -23.52 7.92
N LEU A 84 1.51 -22.47 8.29
CA LEU A 84 0.06 -22.41 8.05
C LEU A 84 -0.24 -22.31 6.55
N GLU A 85 -1.37 -22.90 6.16
CA GLU A 85 -1.95 -22.65 4.85
C GLU A 85 -2.86 -21.41 4.88
N ILE A 86 -3.14 -20.82 3.71
CA ILE A 86 -3.92 -19.59 3.59
C ILE A 86 -5.26 -19.69 4.34
N ASN A 87 -5.96 -20.81 4.22
CA ASN A 87 -7.25 -20.99 4.87
C ASN A 87 -7.15 -21.07 6.41
N GLN A 88 -6.06 -21.64 6.92
CA GLN A 88 -5.80 -21.68 8.37
C GLN A 88 -5.48 -20.29 8.91
N PHE A 89 -4.75 -19.49 8.13
CA PHE A 89 -4.45 -18.10 8.46
C PHE A 89 -5.68 -17.20 8.36
N ALA A 90 -6.51 -17.35 7.33
CA ALA A 90 -7.69 -16.54 7.09
C ALA A 90 -8.86 -16.84 8.05
N ALA A 91 -9.05 -18.09 8.46
CA ALA A 91 -10.23 -18.52 9.20
C ALA A 91 -10.50 -17.72 10.50
N PRO A 92 -9.53 -17.52 11.40
CA PRO A 92 -9.76 -16.76 12.64
C PRO A 92 -10.06 -15.28 12.37
N ILE A 93 -9.46 -14.69 11.33
CA ILE A 93 -9.70 -13.30 10.92
C ILE A 93 -11.12 -13.13 10.38
N LEU A 94 -11.54 -14.03 9.51
CA LEU A 94 -12.90 -14.02 8.94
C LEU A 94 -13.97 -14.25 10.00
N SER A 95 -13.74 -15.19 10.94
CA SER A 95 -14.67 -15.43 12.04
C SER A 95 -14.90 -14.17 12.89
N GLN A 96 -13.84 -13.43 13.19
CA GLN A 96 -13.93 -12.17 13.91
C GLN A 96 -14.74 -11.11 13.11
N LEU A 97 -14.45 -10.94 11.81
CA LEU A 97 -15.17 -10.00 10.97
C LEU A 97 -16.65 -10.36 10.82
N GLN A 98 -16.98 -11.64 10.71
CA GLN A 98 -18.37 -12.13 10.71
C GLN A 98 -19.07 -11.81 12.04
N ASN A 99 -18.40 -12.02 13.18
CA ASN A 99 -18.94 -11.67 14.50
C ASN A 99 -19.12 -10.15 14.67
N MET A 100 -18.34 -9.34 13.97
CA MET A 100 -18.52 -7.88 13.89
C MET A 100 -19.68 -7.48 12.95
N GLY A 101 -20.31 -8.42 12.26
CA GLY A 101 -21.46 -8.20 11.36
C GLY A 101 -21.10 -7.98 9.88
N PHE A 102 -19.86 -8.27 9.48
CA PHE A 102 -19.50 -8.22 8.05
C PHE A 102 -19.98 -9.47 7.31
N ASN A 103 -20.57 -9.26 6.14
CA ASN A 103 -21.04 -10.31 5.24
C ASN A 103 -20.18 -10.38 3.98
N ALA A 104 -19.85 -11.59 3.53
CA ALA A 104 -19.05 -11.78 2.33
C ALA A 104 -19.89 -11.50 1.07
N LEU A 105 -19.37 -10.64 0.20
CA LEU A 105 -19.90 -10.35 -1.15
C LEU A 105 -19.21 -11.21 -2.21
N LEU A 106 -17.91 -11.44 -2.02
CA LEU A 106 -17.08 -12.29 -2.88
C LEU A 106 -16.08 -13.02 -1.99
N ASP A 107 -15.88 -14.30 -2.26
CA ASP A 107 -14.83 -15.14 -1.67
C ASP A 107 -14.37 -16.14 -2.71
N CYS A 108 -13.11 -16.02 -3.14
CA CYS A 108 -12.56 -16.87 -4.18
C CYS A 108 -11.07 -17.14 -3.96
N GLN A 109 -10.55 -18.19 -4.59
CA GLN A 109 -9.15 -18.61 -4.46
C GLN A 109 -8.49 -18.79 -5.84
N SER A 110 -7.33 -18.18 -6.02
CA SER A 110 -6.43 -18.42 -7.16
C SER A 110 -7.15 -18.55 -8.51
N ALA A 111 -7.13 -19.72 -9.14
CA ALA A 111 -7.77 -19.98 -10.42
C ALA A 111 -9.30 -19.76 -10.40
N GLN A 112 -9.98 -19.95 -9.25
CA GLN A 112 -11.41 -19.65 -9.12
C GLN A 112 -11.71 -18.15 -9.23
N CYS A 113 -10.82 -17.30 -8.74
CA CYS A 113 -10.96 -15.86 -8.93
C CYS A 113 -10.77 -15.45 -10.40
N GLY A 114 -10.01 -16.19 -11.18
CA GLY A 114 -9.52 -15.85 -12.51
C GLY A 114 -8.00 -15.79 -12.59
N GLY A 115 -7.30 -16.30 -11.56
CA GLY A 115 -5.86 -16.47 -11.53
C GLY A 115 -5.08 -15.17 -11.73
N PHE A 116 -4.20 -15.16 -12.73
CA PHE A 116 -3.36 -14.02 -13.11
C PHE A 116 -4.18 -12.77 -13.45
N ASP A 117 -5.18 -12.90 -14.30
CA ASP A 117 -5.97 -11.75 -14.79
C ASP A 117 -6.71 -11.05 -13.65
N PHE A 118 -7.31 -11.79 -12.71
CA PHE A 118 -7.93 -11.23 -11.52
C PHE A 118 -6.93 -10.47 -10.66
N ARG A 119 -5.72 -11.06 -10.43
CA ARG A 119 -4.68 -10.43 -9.63
C ARG A 119 -4.25 -9.07 -10.21
N PHE A 120 -4.10 -8.97 -11.53
CA PHE A 120 -3.68 -7.73 -12.20
C PHE A 120 -4.80 -6.72 -12.42
N ALA A 121 -6.05 -7.16 -12.39
CA ALA A 121 -7.22 -6.28 -12.41
C ALA A 121 -7.62 -5.77 -11.01
N THR A 122 -7.00 -6.29 -9.95
CA THR A 122 -7.28 -5.95 -8.54
C THR A 122 -6.15 -5.10 -7.98
N GLU A 123 -6.50 -4.11 -7.18
CA GLU A 123 -5.52 -3.26 -6.50
C GLU A 123 -4.75 -4.05 -5.45
N VAL A 124 -3.43 -4.02 -5.55
CA VAL A 124 -2.52 -4.67 -4.61
C VAL A 124 -1.40 -3.70 -4.24
N ILE A 125 -1.11 -3.62 -2.95
CA ILE A 125 0.03 -2.85 -2.42
C ILE A 125 1.33 -3.41 -3.01
N ASP A 126 2.22 -2.52 -3.42
CA ASP A 126 3.45 -2.89 -4.13
C ASP A 126 4.42 -3.69 -3.26
N PRO A 127 5.25 -4.56 -3.88
CA PRO A 127 6.41 -5.13 -3.21
C PRO A 127 7.35 -4.02 -2.67
N PRO A 128 8.04 -4.24 -1.55
CA PRO A 128 8.16 -5.49 -0.82
C PRO A 128 7.05 -5.75 0.22
N PHE A 129 6.05 -4.88 0.31
CA PHE A 129 5.04 -4.92 1.37
C PHE A 129 4.02 -6.03 1.18
N MET A 130 3.67 -6.32 -0.09
CA MET A 130 2.74 -7.40 -0.44
C MET A 130 3.27 -8.20 -1.62
N TYR A 131 3.37 -9.52 -1.45
CA TYR A 131 3.67 -10.46 -2.54
C TYR A 131 2.48 -11.36 -2.80
N VAL A 132 2.09 -11.52 -4.07
CA VAL A 132 0.96 -12.38 -4.46
C VAL A 132 1.44 -13.47 -5.41
N ASP A 133 1.46 -14.70 -4.90
CA ASP A 133 1.59 -15.90 -5.73
C ASP A 133 0.24 -16.17 -6.41
N THR A 134 0.17 -16.02 -7.72
CA THR A 134 -1.08 -16.15 -8.50
C THR A 134 -1.70 -17.54 -8.45
N THR A 135 -0.94 -18.54 -7.98
CA THR A 135 -1.41 -19.92 -7.76
C THR A 135 -1.84 -20.18 -6.32
N ARG A 136 -1.48 -19.30 -5.39
CA ARG A 136 -1.72 -19.45 -3.94
C ARG A 136 -2.16 -18.14 -3.29
N TYR A 137 -3.37 -17.67 -3.64
CA TYR A 137 -3.99 -16.53 -2.99
C TYR A 137 -5.49 -16.78 -2.73
N ARG A 138 -6.06 -16.02 -1.81
CA ARG A 138 -7.50 -15.95 -1.55
C ARG A 138 -7.89 -14.49 -1.44
N PHE A 139 -8.95 -14.11 -2.16
CA PHE A 139 -9.52 -12.76 -2.13
C PHE A 139 -10.91 -12.79 -1.56
N ILE A 140 -11.21 -11.85 -0.66
CA ILE A 140 -12.50 -11.76 0.02
C ILE A 140 -12.93 -10.30 0.05
N ALA A 141 -14.14 -10.00 -0.45
CA ALA A 141 -14.79 -8.71 -0.28
C ALA A 141 -15.92 -8.84 0.74
N LEU A 142 -15.94 -7.96 1.71
CA LEU A 142 -16.86 -7.94 2.83
C LEU A 142 -17.57 -6.59 2.91
N GLN A 143 -18.82 -6.61 3.39
CA GLN A 143 -19.61 -5.40 3.64
C GLN A 143 -20.39 -5.50 4.95
N LYS A 144 -20.43 -4.39 5.67
CA LYS A 144 -21.34 -4.11 6.78
C LYS A 144 -21.84 -2.68 6.64
N ASP A 145 -23.14 -2.48 6.42
CA ASP A 145 -23.72 -1.17 6.13
C ASP A 145 -22.95 -0.43 5.01
N GLU A 146 -22.43 0.78 5.28
CA GLU A 146 -21.59 1.55 4.37
C GLU A 146 -20.11 1.16 4.42
N GLN A 147 -19.71 0.33 5.38
CA GLN A 147 -18.33 -0.11 5.54
C GLN A 147 -18.03 -1.27 4.60
N ILE A 148 -16.96 -1.15 3.86
CA ILE A 148 -16.43 -2.23 3.04
C ILE A 148 -15.02 -2.60 3.46
N LYS A 149 -14.67 -3.87 3.28
CA LYS A 149 -13.33 -4.40 3.48
C LYS A 149 -13.02 -5.40 2.39
N THR A 150 -11.81 -5.32 1.86
CA THR A 150 -11.28 -6.41 1.05
C THR A 150 -10.03 -6.97 1.71
N LEU A 151 -9.93 -8.28 1.73
CA LEU A 151 -8.78 -9.02 2.24
C LEU A 151 -8.17 -9.82 1.11
N LEU A 152 -6.87 -9.67 0.92
CA LEU A 152 -6.09 -10.49 0.00
C LEU A 152 -5.04 -11.24 0.80
N PHE A 153 -5.19 -12.54 0.89
CA PHE A 153 -4.21 -13.44 1.48
C PHE A 153 -3.36 -14.07 0.39
N SER A 154 -2.06 -14.18 0.62
CA SER A 154 -1.16 -14.90 -0.28
C SER A 154 -0.08 -15.66 0.48
N LYS A 155 0.43 -16.74 -0.11
CA LYS A 155 1.55 -17.51 0.43
C LYS A 155 2.68 -17.56 -0.60
N SER A 156 3.83 -17.02 -0.22
CA SER A 156 5.05 -17.07 -1.03
C SER A 156 6.16 -17.74 -0.22
N GLY A 157 6.62 -18.91 -0.67
CA GLY A 157 7.51 -19.75 0.13
C GLY A 157 6.90 -20.12 1.49
N ASN A 158 7.58 -19.77 2.57
CA ASN A 158 7.15 -19.94 3.96
C ASN A 158 6.60 -18.66 4.59
N GLU A 159 6.29 -17.65 3.81
CA GLU A 159 5.72 -16.39 4.29
C GLU A 159 4.26 -16.28 3.86
N LEU A 160 3.42 -15.82 4.78
CA LEU A 160 2.04 -15.45 4.52
C LEU A 160 1.90 -13.95 4.50
N PHE A 161 1.17 -13.44 3.55
CA PHE A 161 0.88 -12.02 3.39
C PHE A 161 -0.62 -11.79 3.50
N LEU A 162 -0.98 -10.67 4.09
CA LEU A 162 -2.35 -10.17 4.19
C LEU A 162 -2.37 -8.70 3.80
N GLN A 163 -3.17 -8.35 2.82
CA GLN A 163 -3.55 -6.97 2.54
C GLN A 163 -4.98 -6.74 2.98
N ILE A 164 -5.24 -5.61 3.62
CA ILE A 164 -6.59 -5.14 3.96
C ILE A 164 -6.78 -3.75 3.35
N ILE A 165 -7.84 -3.57 2.56
CA ILE A 165 -8.31 -2.26 2.09
C ILE A 165 -9.68 -2.02 2.70
N GLU A 166 -9.85 -0.89 3.37
CA GLU A 166 -11.07 -0.51 4.08
C GLU A 166 -11.59 0.82 3.57
N ALA A 167 -12.92 0.93 3.45
CA ALA A 167 -13.61 2.19 3.18
C ALA A 167 -14.90 2.30 4.01
N GLY A 168 -15.30 3.53 4.35
CA GLY A 168 -16.50 3.80 5.14
C GLY A 168 -16.34 3.55 6.64
N GLY A 169 -15.12 3.36 7.12
CA GLY A 169 -14.75 3.19 8.53
C GLY A 169 -13.62 2.20 8.74
N ARG A 170 -12.72 2.53 9.64
CA ARG A 170 -11.53 1.73 9.97
C ARG A 170 -11.84 0.73 11.08
N THR A 171 -11.39 -0.51 10.93
CA THR A 171 -11.36 -1.48 12.02
C THR A 171 -10.14 -1.23 12.90
N LEU A 172 -10.33 -1.14 14.21
CA LEU A 172 -9.22 -1.15 15.13
C LEU A 172 -8.57 -2.54 15.11
N ILE A 173 -7.25 -2.59 14.90
CA ILE A 173 -6.46 -3.81 15.00
C ILE A 173 -5.79 -3.78 16.38
N ASP A 174 -5.94 -4.85 17.14
CA ASP A 174 -5.25 -4.99 18.42
C ASP A 174 -3.76 -5.26 18.15
N THR A 175 -2.95 -4.26 18.45
CA THR A 175 -1.50 -4.30 18.27
C THR A 175 -0.74 -4.51 19.58
N THR A 176 -1.44 -4.77 20.70
CA THR A 176 -0.80 -4.84 22.02
C THR A 176 0.19 -5.99 22.17
N ASN A 177 0.04 -7.06 21.39
CA ASN A 177 0.92 -8.22 21.36
C ASN A 177 1.77 -8.31 20.08
N LEU A 178 1.64 -7.37 19.17
CA LEU A 178 2.50 -7.37 17.98
C LEU A 178 3.91 -6.94 18.39
N PRO A 179 4.97 -7.64 17.93
CA PRO A 179 6.29 -7.10 18.05
C PRO A 179 6.25 -5.71 17.41
N SER A 180 6.60 -4.71 18.21
CA SER A 180 6.64 -3.32 17.76
C SER A 180 7.65 -3.22 16.61
N ALA A 181 7.20 -3.42 15.40
CA ALA A 181 7.81 -2.73 14.30
C ALA A 181 7.54 -1.27 14.63
N GLN A 182 8.57 -0.57 15.06
CA GLN A 182 8.46 0.88 15.27
C GLN A 182 7.77 1.45 14.04
N THR A 183 6.55 1.93 14.24
CA THR A 183 5.84 2.73 13.24
C THR A 183 6.56 4.06 13.18
N LYS A 184 7.77 4.01 12.62
CA LYS A 184 8.28 5.17 11.95
C LYS A 184 7.43 5.27 10.69
N THR A 185 6.59 6.28 10.64
CA THR A 185 6.26 6.96 9.40
C THR A 185 7.61 7.48 8.88
N GLU A 186 8.45 6.57 8.42
CA GLU A 186 9.60 6.94 7.67
C GLU A 186 9.08 7.37 6.31
N MET A 187 8.94 8.68 6.16
CA MET A 187 9.31 9.30 4.90
C MET A 187 10.44 8.46 4.34
N PRO A 188 10.34 7.97 3.06
CA PRO A 188 11.40 7.13 2.49
C PRO A 188 12.73 7.74 2.91
N PRO A 189 13.67 6.96 3.46
CA PRO A 189 14.91 7.51 3.97
C PRO A 189 15.47 8.41 2.88
N LYS A 190 15.69 9.68 3.20
CA LYS A 190 16.27 10.67 2.27
C LYS A 190 17.68 10.25 1.86
N ASP A 191 18.24 9.32 2.60
CA ASP A 191 19.57 8.81 2.45
C ASP A 191 19.57 7.40 1.88
N VAL A 192 20.22 7.25 0.73
CA VAL A 192 20.38 5.98 -0.01
C VAL A 192 21.12 4.94 0.83
N ASP A 193 22.13 5.35 1.60
CA ASP A 193 22.89 4.45 2.49
C ASP A 193 21.99 3.76 3.51
N THR A 194 21.16 4.53 4.20
CA THR A 194 20.20 3.99 5.18
C THR A 194 19.22 3.02 4.54
N ALA A 195 18.69 3.35 3.35
CA ALA A 195 17.75 2.48 2.64
C ALA A 195 18.41 1.16 2.22
N LEU A 196 19.62 1.21 1.68
CA LEU A 196 20.38 0.03 1.27
C LEU A 196 20.68 -0.90 2.45
N ARG A 197 21.12 -0.35 3.59
CA ARG A 197 21.39 -1.15 4.79
C ARG A 197 20.15 -1.81 5.38
N GLN A 198 19.03 -1.11 5.39
CA GLN A 198 17.79 -1.62 6.00
C GLN A 198 16.99 -2.52 5.08
N LYS A 199 16.87 -2.15 3.80
CA LYS A 199 15.94 -2.77 2.85
C LYS A 199 16.64 -3.58 1.76
N GLY A 200 17.93 -3.34 1.54
CA GLY A 200 18.69 -3.93 0.44
C GLY A 200 18.45 -3.25 -0.92
N PHE A 201 17.61 -2.21 -0.98
CA PHE A 201 17.36 -1.43 -2.19
C PHE A 201 16.99 0.02 -1.85
N ALA A 202 17.14 0.92 -2.84
CA ALA A 202 16.70 2.31 -2.73
C ALA A 202 16.26 2.86 -4.09
N ILE A 203 15.31 3.81 -4.07
CA ILE A 203 14.96 4.63 -5.24
C ILE A 203 15.94 5.79 -5.30
N LEU A 204 16.59 5.99 -6.45
CA LEU A 204 17.47 7.12 -6.68
C LEU A 204 16.65 8.36 -7.05
N ASN A 205 16.30 9.13 -6.03
CA ASN A 205 15.47 10.32 -6.17
C ASN A 205 16.25 11.49 -6.79
N GLY A 206 15.51 12.42 -7.41
CA GLY A 206 16.08 13.64 -7.98
C GLY A 206 16.76 13.44 -9.35
N LEU A 207 16.74 12.23 -9.91
CA LEU A 207 17.22 11.99 -11.27
C LEU A 207 16.19 12.51 -12.27
N ALA A 208 16.58 13.49 -13.06
CA ALA A 208 15.71 14.06 -14.10
C ALA A 208 16.04 13.43 -15.45
N PHE A 209 15.07 12.69 -15.99
CA PHE A 209 15.11 12.23 -17.38
C PHE A 209 14.00 12.91 -18.17
N ASP A 210 14.33 13.51 -19.28
CA ASP A 210 13.32 14.03 -20.21
C ASP A 210 12.47 12.89 -20.78
N SER A 211 11.25 13.23 -21.22
CA SER A 211 10.34 12.25 -21.80
C SER A 211 10.96 11.63 -23.06
N GLY A 212 11.11 10.30 -23.06
CA GLY A 212 11.74 9.56 -24.16
C GLY A 212 13.27 9.62 -24.18
N SER A 213 13.92 10.33 -23.24
CA SER A 213 15.38 10.46 -23.16
C SER A 213 15.98 9.49 -22.13
N GLU A 214 17.16 8.99 -22.43
CA GLU A 214 18.07 8.31 -21.53
C GLU A 214 19.08 9.25 -20.87
N ALA A 215 19.24 10.47 -21.38
CA ALA A 215 20.23 11.40 -20.87
C ALA A 215 19.90 11.85 -19.45
N LEU A 216 20.84 11.63 -18.55
CA LEU A 216 20.81 12.17 -17.20
C LEU A 216 21.08 13.68 -17.27
N GLY A 217 20.25 14.48 -16.63
CA GLY A 217 20.42 15.94 -16.58
C GLY A 217 21.76 16.34 -15.93
N ARG A 218 21.98 17.66 -15.81
CA ARG A 218 23.20 18.16 -15.11
C ARG A 218 23.00 18.03 -13.59
N GLY A 219 23.99 17.37 -12.92
CA GLY A 219 24.04 17.26 -11.47
C GLY A 219 24.28 18.60 -10.74
N PRO A 220 24.47 18.60 -9.44
CA PRO A 220 24.68 17.39 -8.63
C PRO A 220 23.39 16.64 -8.28
N PHE A 221 23.50 15.32 -8.07
CA PHE A 221 22.39 14.46 -7.67
C PHE A 221 22.66 13.89 -6.27
N GLU A 222 21.96 14.36 -5.26
CA GLU A 222 22.15 13.95 -3.86
C GLU A 222 22.06 12.44 -3.66
N SER A 223 21.15 11.76 -4.37
CA SER A 223 21.01 10.31 -4.29
C SER A 223 22.22 9.55 -4.87
N LEU A 224 22.89 10.09 -5.89
CA LEU A 224 24.09 9.49 -6.46
C LEU A 224 25.32 9.78 -5.62
N ILE A 225 25.41 10.95 -4.98
CA ILE A 225 26.45 11.26 -4.00
C ILE A 225 26.39 10.27 -2.83
N SER A 226 25.21 10.11 -2.22
CA SER A 226 25.00 9.16 -1.12
C SER A 226 25.30 7.70 -1.52
N LEU A 227 24.91 7.28 -2.74
CA LEU A 227 25.24 5.95 -3.26
C LEU A 227 26.74 5.77 -3.48
N ALA A 228 27.43 6.78 -4.01
CA ALA A 228 28.87 6.74 -4.23
C ALA A 228 29.65 6.63 -2.91
N GLU A 229 29.28 7.42 -1.88
CA GLU A 229 29.86 7.35 -0.54
C GLU A 229 29.67 5.96 0.08
N PHE A 230 28.46 5.38 -0.07
CA PHE A 230 28.19 4.01 0.36
C PHE A 230 29.13 3.01 -0.33
N LEU A 231 29.24 3.06 -1.67
CA LEU A 231 30.07 2.15 -2.45
C LEU A 231 31.59 2.34 -2.20
N GLN A 232 32.02 3.54 -1.88
CA GLN A 232 33.42 3.83 -1.49
C GLN A 232 33.75 3.27 -0.12
N THR A 233 32.75 3.22 0.79
CA THR A 233 32.89 2.64 2.13
C THR A 233 32.82 1.11 2.08
N GLU A 234 31.85 0.55 1.35
CA GLU A 234 31.59 -0.89 1.24
C GLU A 234 32.23 -1.45 -0.06
N LYS A 235 33.53 -1.63 -0.07
CA LYS A 235 34.31 -1.95 -1.28
C LYS A 235 33.98 -3.30 -1.92
N GLU A 236 33.51 -4.26 -1.13
CA GLU A 236 33.17 -5.62 -1.61
C GLU A 236 31.72 -5.75 -2.08
N VAL A 237 30.91 -4.70 -1.91
CA VAL A 237 29.50 -4.74 -2.30
C VAL A 237 29.35 -4.46 -3.79
N ASN A 238 28.58 -5.31 -4.47
CA ASN A 238 28.12 -5.10 -5.83
C ASN A 238 26.65 -4.63 -5.81
N ILE A 239 26.25 -3.91 -6.84
CA ILE A 239 24.90 -3.38 -6.98
C ILE A 239 24.30 -3.72 -8.33
N ILE A 240 22.97 -3.71 -8.39
CA ILE A 240 22.19 -3.75 -9.62
C ILE A 240 21.44 -2.43 -9.74
N LEU A 241 21.65 -1.70 -10.82
CA LEU A 241 20.84 -0.55 -11.19
C LEU A 241 19.70 -1.01 -12.09
N VAL A 242 18.47 -0.70 -11.67
CA VAL A 242 17.24 -1.12 -12.36
C VAL A 242 16.50 0.11 -12.85
N GLY A 243 16.39 0.26 -14.18
CA GLY A 243 15.65 1.35 -14.79
C GLY A 243 14.18 0.98 -15.02
N HIS A 244 13.32 1.99 -14.88
CA HIS A 244 11.88 1.90 -15.07
C HIS A 244 11.36 2.99 -16.02
N THR A 245 10.17 2.76 -16.58
CA THR A 245 9.46 3.73 -17.43
C THR A 245 7.99 3.88 -17.01
N ASP A 246 7.32 4.89 -17.55
CA ASP A 246 5.86 4.88 -17.65
C ASP A 246 5.41 3.88 -18.72
N ASN A 247 4.09 3.70 -18.89
CA ASN A 247 3.50 2.74 -19.83
C ASN A 247 3.23 3.30 -21.23
N LYS A 248 3.81 4.45 -21.59
CA LYS A 248 3.66 5.04 -22.93
C LYS A 248 4.63 4.37 -23.92
N GLY A 249 4.09 3.88 -25.05
CA GLY A 249 4.86 3.21 -26.09
C GLY A 249 4.90 1.70 -25.96
N SER A 250 5.67 1.02 -26.83
CA SER A 250 5.78 -0.43 -26.81
C SER A 250 6.64 -0.93 -25.64
N PHE A 251 6.42 -2.18 -25.25
CA PHE A 251 7.20 -2.80 -24.18
C PHE A 251 8.69 -2.88 -24.54
N GLU A 252 9.02 -3.28 -25.76
CA GLU A 252 10.40 -3.43 -26.23
C GLU A 252 11.16 -2.10 -26.20
N MET A 253 10.52 -1.02 -26.65
CA MET A 253 11.10 0.32 -26.60
C MET A 253 11.34 0.77 -25.15
N ASN A 254 10.37 0.54 -24.28
CA ASN A 254 10.47 0.87 -22.85
C ASN A 254 11.52 0.00 -22.13
N LEU A 255 11.65 -1.27 -22.48
CA LEU A 255 12.69 -2.16 -21.94
C LEU A 255 14.08 -1.64 -22.29
N ALA A 256 14.29 -1.29 -23.57
CA ALA A 256 15.56 -0.70 -24.01
C ALA A 256 15.82 0.67 -23.36
N LEU A 257 14.80 1.54 -23.25
CA LEU A 257 14.92 2.87 -22.64
C LEU A 257 15.25 2.77 -21.15
N SER A 258 14.56 1.90 -20.42
CA SER A 258 14.81 1.70 -19.00
C SER A 258 16.24 1.22 -18.73
N LYS A 259 16.74 0.30 -19.55
CA LYS A 259 18.13 -0.18 -19.45
C LYS A 259 19.14 0.94 -19.74
N ARG A 260 18.90 1.78 -20.77
CA ARG A 260 19.80 2.91 -21.09
C ARG A 260 19.81 3.96 -19.98
N ARG A 261 18.68 4.23 -19.31
CA ARG A 261 18.63 5.12 -18.13
C ARG A 261 19.48 4.60 -16.98
N ALA A 262 19.37 3.32 -16.68
CA ALA A 262 20.21 2.69 -15.64
C ALA A 262 21.70 2.71 -16.05
N GLN A 263 22.02 2.56 -17.34
CA GLN A 263 23.38 2.68 -17.86
C GLN A 263 23.94 4.10 -17.67
N ALA A 264 23.15 5.13 -17.99
CA ALA A 264 23.57 6.52 -17.79
C ALA A 264 23.90 6.85 -16.34
N VAL A 265 23.19 6.22 -15.38
CA VAL A 265 23.50 6.33 -13.95
C VAL A 265 24.82 5.59 -13.61
N ALA A 266 25.03 4.39 -14.18
CA ALA A 266 26.28 3.65 -13.98
C ALA A 266 27.50 4.43 -14.52
N ASP A 267 27.38 4.99 -15.74
CA ASP A 267 28.42 5.79 -16.35
C ASP A 267 28.73 7.04 -15.51
N TYR A 268 27.70 7.72 -14.99
CA TYR A 268 27.86 8.86 -14.10
C TYR A 268 28.60 8.52 -12.81
N LEU A 269 28.26 7.36 -12.18
CA LEU A 269 28.97 6.88 -10.99
C LEU A 269 30.44 6.55 -11.26
N ALA A 270 30.73 5.99 -12.42
CA ALA A 270 32.11 5.69 -12.82
C ALA A 270 32.90 6.97 -13.11
N ASP A 271 32.35 7.88 -13.91
CA ASP A 271 33.03 9.08 -14.40
C ASP A 271 33.24 10.13 -13.31
N GLU A 272 32.20 10.39 -12.49
CA GLU A 272 32.25 11.46 -11.48
C GLU A 272 32.81 10.99 -10.11
N PHE A 273 32.61 9.72 -9.75
CA PHE A 273 32.97 9.21 -8.43
C PHE A 273 34.02 8.09 -8.45
N GLY A 274 34.43 7.66 -9.65
CA GLY A 274 35.45 6.60 -9.78
C GLY A 274 35.00 5.23 -9.29
N ILE A 275 33.70 4.95 -9.32
CA ILE A 275 33.17 3.64 -8.96
C ILE A 275 33.52 2.63 -10.08
N ASP A 276 34.13 1.50 -9.70
CA ASP A 276 34.49 0.44 -10.65
C ASP A 276 33.24 -0.11 -11.35
N PRO A 277 33.15 0.01 -12.70
CA PRO A 277 32.00 -0.49 -13.47
C PRO A 277 31.74 -1.99 -13.29
N THR A 278 32.74 -2.77 -12.93
CA THR A 278 32.57 -4.23 -12.69
C THR A 278 31.72 -4.54 -11.47
N ARG A 279 31.54 -3.57 -10.59
CA ARG A 279 30.68 -3.66 -9.40
C ARG A 279 29.21 -3.30 -9.69
N ILE A 280 28.89 -2.87 -10.92
CA ILE A 280 27.57 -2.36 -11.27
C ILE A 280 26.97 -3.23 -12.37
N ILE A 281 25.88 -3.92 -12.05
CA ILE A 281 25.05 -4.61 -13.04
C ILE A 281 23.91 -3.66 -13.46
N VAL A 282 23.67 -3.56 -14.77
CA VAL A 282 22.63 -2.68 -15.32
C VAL A 282 21.49 -3.50 -15.91
N GLN A 283 20.27 -3.24 -15.44
CA GLN A 283 19.05 -3.87 -15.93
C GLN A 283 17.96 -2.83 -16.25
N GLY A 284 17.02 -3.22 -17.11
CA GLY A 284 15.79 -2.47 -17.37
C GLY A 284 14.61 -3.40 -17.25
N VAL A 285 13.49 -2.89 -16.73
CA VAL A 285 12.25 -3.67 -16.55
C VAL A 285 11.04 -2.98 -17.20
N ALA A 286 11.25 -1.99 -18.06
CA ALA A 286 10.18 -1.21 -18.67
C ALA A 286 9.19 -0.66 -17.61
N TYR A 287 7.88 -0.88 -17.85
CA TYR A 287 6.79 -0.49 -16.95
C TYR A 287 6.22 -1.65 -16.13
N LEU A 288 6.99 -2.74 -15.96
CA LEU A 288 6.49 -3.94 -15.26
C LEU A 288 6.36 -3.77 -13.74
N SER A 289 7.01 -2.76 -13.16
CA SER A 289 6.96 -2.49 -11.72
C SER A 289 6.66 -1.00 -11.48
N PRO A 290 5.43 -0.53 -11.69
CA PRO A 290 5.05 0.85 -11.42
C PRO A 290 4.98 1.10 -9.92
N VAL A 291 5.44 2.28 -9.48
CA VAL A 291 5.30 2.77 -8.08
C VAL A 291 4.12 3.74 -7.94
N ALA A 292 3.53 4.15 -9.05
CA ALA A 292 2.34 5.00 -9.08
C ALA A 292 1.49 4.68 -10.31
N SER A 293 0.20 5.09 -10.30
CA SER A 293 -0.68 4.91 -11.46
C SER A 293 -0.14 5.65 -12.69
N ASN A 294 -0.14 4.96 -13.85
CA ASN A 294 0.18 5.57 -15.13
C ASN A 294 -0.94 6.43 -15.73
N ASP A 295 -2.10 6.51 -15.07
CA ASP A 295 -3.25 7.30 -15.54
C ASP A 295 -3.08 8.81 -15.28
N SER A 296 -2.12 9.19 -14.44
CA SER A 296 -1.80 10.57 -14.14
C SER A 296 -0.37 10.93 -14.56
N GLU A 297 -0.15 12.18 -15.00
CA GLU A 297 1.20 12.64 -15.30
C GLU A 297 2.14 12.60 -14.08
N ALA A 298 1.60 12.82 -12.89
CA ALA A 298 2.36 12.74 -11.65
C ALA A 298 2.87 11.31 -11.41
N GLY A 299 2.00 10.31 -11.58
CA GLY A 299 2.38 8.90 -11.44
C GLY A 299 3.34 8.46 -12.55
N GLN A 300 3.11 8.89 -13.81
CA GLN A 300 4.05 8.62 -14.91
C GLN A 300 5.44 9.17 -14.61
N ARG A 301 5.55 10.36 -13.97
CA ARG A 301 6.85 10.91 -13.56
C ARG A 301 7.51 10.04 -12.48
N GLN A 302 6.75 9.54 -11.50
CA GLN A 302 7.28 8.66 -10.46
C GLN A 302 7.74 7.31 -11.02
N ASN A 303 7.06 6.79 -12.05
CA ASN A 303 7.44 5.54 -12.71
C ASN A 303 8.72 5.66 -13.54
N LYS A 304 9.07 6.84 -14.02
CA LYS A 304 10.34 7.13 -14.72
C LYS A 304 11.47 7.30 -13.70
N ARG A 305 12.01 6.22 -13.20
CA ARG A 305 13.01 6.19 -12.14
C ARG A 305 14.10 5.16 -12.38
N VAL A 306 15.17 5.26 -11.58
CA VAL A 306 16.17 4.20 -11.42
C VAL A 306 16.22 3.79 -9.96
N GLU A 307 16.29 2.51 -9.71
CA GLU A 307 16.48 1.91 -8.39
C GLU A 307 17.87 1.27 -8.30
N VAL A 308 18.42 1.25 -7.10
CA VAL A 308 19.63 0.48 -6.79
C VAL A 308 19.26 -0.67 -5.87
N VAL A 309 19.78 -1.86 -6.15
CA VAL A 309 19.57 -3.09 -5.37
C VAL A 309 20.94 -3.66 -4.98
N LEU A 310 21.12 -4.06 -3.71
CA LEU A 310 22.31 -4.76 -3.27
C LEU A 310 22.35 -6.16 -3.87
N GLN A 311 23.47 -6.49 -4.52
CA GLN A 311 23.79 -7.86 -4.89
C GLN A 311 24.57 -8.50 -3.73
N ARG A 312 23.92 -9.42 -3.04
CA ARG A 312 24.55 -10.25 -1.98
C ARG A 312 24.81 -11.65 -2.47
#